data_102142299f46c82bb08909d7c952212e
#
_entry.id   102142299f46c82bb08909d7c952212e
#
_cell.length_a   1.000
_cell.length_b   1.000
_cell.length_c   1.000
_cell.angle_alpha   90.00
_cell.angle_beta   90.00
_cell.angle_gamma   90.00
#
_symmetry.space_group_name_H-M   'P 1'
#
loop_
_entity.id
_entity.type
_entity.pdbx_description
1 polymer ?
#
loop_
_entity_poly.entity_id
_entity_poly.type
_entity_poly.pdbx_seq_one_letter_code
_entity_poly.pdbx_strand_id
1 'polypeptide(L)'
;MAAQNRNTSFASDLNPLQDHVASLPFNFSYGDYDLPLDEDEDMTKTQTFFAAKIVIGVALAGIMLVCGIGNFVFIAALARYKKLRNLTNLLIANLAVSDFLVAIVCCPFEMDYYVVRQLSWEHGHVLCASVNYLRTVSLYVSTNALLAIAIDRYLAIVHPLKPRMNYQTASFLIALVWMVSILIAIPSAYFTTETILVIVKNQEKIFCGQIWPVDQQLYYKSYFLFVFGLEFVGPVVTMTLCYARISQELWFKA
;
A
#
# COMPACT_ATOMS: atom_id res chain seq x y z
N MET A 1 -27.82 -11.06 38.08
CA MET A 1 -28.29 -11.85 36.95
C MET A 1 -28.37 -11.04 35.66
N ALA A 2 -27.31 -10.33 35.24
CA ALA A 2 -27.33 -9.52 34.02
C ALA A 2 -25.98 -9.53 33.22
N ALA A 3 -25.10 -10.48 33.51
CA ALA A 3 -23.78 -10.56 32.86
C ALA A 3 -23.61 -11.78 31.92
N GLN A 4 -24.62 -12.63 31.76
CA GLN A 4 -24.50 -13.91 31.04
C GLN A 4 -25.10 -13.88 29.61
N ASN A 5 -25.73 -12.79 29.21
CA ASN A 5 -26.49 -12.75 27.93
C ASN A 5 -25.82 -11.95 26.80
N ARG A 6 -24.55 -11.54 26.96
CA ARG A 6 -23.80 -10.83 25.92
C ARG A 6 -22.81 -11.70 25.13
N ASN A 7 -22.46 -12.89 25.67
CA ASN A 7 -21.49 -13.78 25.03
C ASN A 7 -22.10 -14.77 24.02
N THR A 8 -23.42 -14.94 24.01
CA THR A 8 -24.09 -15.86 23.07
C THR A 8 -24.45 -15.22 21.74
N SER A 9 -24.60 -13.89 21.67
CA SER A 9 -24.86 -13.17 20.41
C SER A 9 -23.60 -13.01 19.56
N PHE A 10 -22.43 -12.91 20.18
CA PHE A 10 -21.15 -12.76 19.46
C PHE A 10 -20.65 -14.07 18.84
N ALA A 11 -21.01 -15.21 19.40
CA ALA A 11 -20.63 -16.53 18.88
C ALA A 11 -21.47 -16.98 17.67
N SER A 12 -22.70 -16.48 17.52
CA SER A 12 -23.57 -16.79 16.37
C SER A 12 -23.21 -16.04 15.11
N ASP A 13 -22.56 -14.87 15.24
CA ASP A 13 -22.13 -14.05 14.10
C ASP A 13 -20.75 -14.44 13.53
N LEU A 14 -20.02 -15.32 14.27
CA LEU A 14 -18.71 -15.82 13.84
C LEU A 14 -18.79 -17.05 12.91
N ASN A 15 -19.88 -17.81 12.95
CA ASN A 15 -20.05 -19.01 12.13
C ASN A 15 -20.05 -18.75 10.62
N PRO A 16 -20.72 -17.72 10.07
CA PRO A 16 -20.70 -17.46 8.62
C PRO A 16 -19.33 -17.00 8.10
N LEU A 17 -18.51 -16.34 8.95
CA LEU A 17 -17.17 -15.87 8.58
C LEU A 17 -16.16 -17.02 8.57
N GLN A 18 -16.30 -17.98 9.46
CA GLN A 18 -15.42 -19.15 9.56
C GLN A 18 -15.63 -20.11 8.37
N ASP A 19 -16.89 -20.31 7.96
CA ASP A 19 -17.24 -21.08 6.77
C ASP A 19 -16.77 -20.39 5.49
N HIS A 20 -16.65 -19.08 5.50
CA HIS A 20 -16.22 -18.31 4.35
C HIS A 20 -14.70 -18.31 4.15
N VAL A 21 -13.92 -18.27 5.22
CA VAL A 21 -12.45 -18.44 5.16
C VAL A 21 -12.08 -19.83 4.65
N ALA A 22 -12.90 -20.85 4.97
CA ALA A 22 -12.74 -22.22 4.47
C ALA A 22 -13.05 -22.37 2.96
N SER A 23 -13.78 -21.43 2.36
CA SER A 23 -14.16 -21.46 0.92
C SER A 23 -13.29 -20.58 0.02
N LEU A 24 -12.27 -19.92 0.51
CA LEU A 24 -11.34 -19.17 -0.32
C LEU A 24 -10.52 -20.16 -1.18
N PRO A 25 -10.26 -19.84 -2.48
CA PRO A 25 -9.51 -20.72 -3.38
C PRO A 25 -8.02 -20.87 -2.99
N PHE A 26 -7.55 -20.16 -1.98
CA PHE A 26 -6.34 -20.44 -1.25
C PHE A 26 -6.70 -21.20 0.03
N ASN A 27 -6.86 -22.50 -0.13
CA ASN A 27 -7.09 -23.41 0.96
C ASN A 27 -5.79 -23.54 1.79
N PHE A 28 -5.53 -22.61 2.70
CA PHE A 28 -4.63 -22.84 3.82
C PHE A 28 -5.38 -23.63 4.89
N SER A 29 -6.02 -24.74 4.47
CA SER A 29 -6.41 -25.78 5.40
C SER A 29 -5.14 -26.54 5.80
N TYR A 30 -4.50 -26.10 6.85
CA TYR A 30 -3.59 -26.94 7.62
C TYR A 30 -4.48 -27.88 8.45
N GLY A 31 -5.24 -28.74 7.74
CA GLY A 31 -6.02 -29.79 8.31
C GLY A 31 -5.12 -30.95 8.67
N ASP A 32 -5.27 -31.37 9.88
CA ASP A 32 -4.99 -32.65 10.50
C ASP A 32 -4.82 -33.80 9.48
N TYR A 33 -3.67 -33.84 8.82
CA TYR A 33 -3.21 -35.01 8.09
C TYR A 33 -2.08 -35.63 8.90
N ASP A 34 -2.42 -36.68 9.67
CA ASP A 34 -1.47 -37.72 10.09
C ASP A 34 -0.96 -38.50 8.86
N LEU A 35 -0.41 -37.81 7.88
CA LEU A 35 0.48 -38.40 6.89
C LEU A 35 1.90 -38.35 7.45
N PRO A 36 2.70 -39.41 7.34
CA PRO A 36 4.11 -39.33 7.63
C PRO A 36 4.71 -38.28 6.71
N LEU A 37 4.96 -37.09 7.25
CA LEU A 37 5.63 -36.02 6.55
C LEU A 37 7.06 -36.50 6.32
N ASP A 38 7.48 -36.57 5.08
CA ASP A 38 8.89 -36.72 4.73
C ASP A 38 9.65 -35.56 5.39
N GLU A 39 10.60 -35.86 6.25
CA GLU A 39 11.40 -34.87 7.00
C GLU A 39 12.06 -33.86 6.05
N ASP A 40 12.33 -34.26 4.79
CA ASP A 40 12.89 -33.41 3.74
C ASP A 40 11.91 -32.34 3.24
N GLU A 41 10.60 -32.61 3.19
CA GLU A 41 9.59 -31.64 2.74
C GLU A 41 9.38 -30.54 3.80
N ASP A 42 9.40 -30.89 5.08
CA ASP A 42 9.25 -29.92 6.18
C ASP A 42 10.50 -29.03 6.31
N MET A 43 11.70 -29.60 6.12
CA MET A 43 12.94 -28.81 6.08
C MET A 43 12.96 -27.80 4.92
N THR A 44 12.52 -28.21 3.74
CA THR A 44 12.48 -27.33 2.55
C THR A 44 11.46 -26.19 2.75
N LYS A 45 10.28 -26.46 3.30
CA LYS A 45 9.28 -25.44 3.63
C LYS A 45 9.81 -24.45 4.67
N THR A 46 10.47 -24.94 5.70
CA THR A 46 11.08 -24.10 6.75
C THR A 46 12.19 -23.20 6.19
N GLN A 47 13.06 -23.72 5.32
CA GLN A 47 14.12 -22.94 4.68
C GLN A 47 13.54 -21.87 3.74
N THR A 48 12.51 -22.20 2.96
CA THR A 48 11.84 -21.26 2.05
C THR A 48 11.18 -20.13 2.84
N PHE A 49 10.51 -20.45 3.95
CA PHE A 49 9.90 -19.45 4.82
C PHE A 49 10.94 -18.52 5.45
N PHE A 50 12.06 -19.08 5.91
CA PHE A 50 13.16 -18.30 6.48
C PHE A 50 13.81 -17.37 5.43
N ALA A 51 14.05 -17.87 4.22
CA ALA A 51 14.56 -17.07 3.11
C ALA A 51 13.61 -15.92 2.74
N ALA A 52 12.32 -16.20 2.63
CA ALA A 52 11.31 -15.17 2.36
C ALA A 52 11.30 -14.06 3.43
N LYS A 53 11.38 -14.44 4.70
CA LYS A 53 11.48 -13.51 5.83
C LYS A 53 12.70 -12.59 5.73
N ILE A 54 13.86 -13.13 5.39
CA ILE A 54 15.10 -12.33 5.20
C ILE A 54 14.90 -11.35 4.03
N VAL A 55 14.42 -11.83 2.89
CA VAL A 55 14.22 -11.00 1.69
C VAL A 55 13.25 -9.84 1.99
N ILE A 56 12.12 -10.13 2.64
CA ILE A 56 11.14 -9.10 3.05
C ILE A 56 11.78 -8.12 4.04
N GLY A 57 12.51 -8.61 5.04
CA GLY A 57 13.18 -7.77 6.03
C GLY A 57 14.23 -6.84 5.41
N VAL A 58 15.07 -7.35 4.51
CA VAL A 58 16.06 -6.52 3.78
C VAL A 58 15.37 -5.50 2.88
N ALA A 59 14.30 -5.89 2.17
CA ALA A 59 13.54 -4.98 1.33
C ALA A 59 12.89 -3.84 2.14
N LEU A 60 12.21 -4.16 3.26
CA LEU A 60 11.61 -3.16 4.15
C LEU A 60 12.67 -2.24 4.77
N ALA A 61 13.80 -2.78 5.24
CA ALA A 61 14.91 -1.97 5.75
C ALA A 61 15.46 -1.03 4.66
N GLY A 62 15.63 -1.52 3.43
CA GLY A 62 16.03 -0.70 2.29
C GLY A 62 15.05 0.43 2.00
N ILE A 63 13.74 0.15 2.01
CA ILE A 63 12.69 1.16 1.84
C ILE A 63 12.76 2.19 2.96
N MET A 64 12.86 1.78 4.23
CA MET A 64 12.95 2.70 5.36
C MET A 64 14.17 3.63 5.24
N LEU A 65 15.33 3.11 4.83
CA LEU A 65 16.54 3.91 4.67
C LEU A 65 16.42 4.87 3.48
N VAL A 66 16.05 4.37 2.30
CA VAL A 66 16.02 5.18 1.07
C VAL A 66 14.85 6.17 1.12
N CYS A 67 13.63 5.69 1.39
CA CYS A 67 12.45 6.57 1.42
C CYS A 67 12.38 7.40 2.70
N GLY A 68 12.82 6.89 3.84
CA GLY A 68 12.84 7.65 5.09
C GLY A 68 13.92 8.72 5.06
N ILE A 69 15.19 8.34 4.99
CA ILE A 69 16.30 9.29 5.05
C ILE A 69 16.40 10.15 3.79
N GLY A 70 16.28 9.54 2.61
CA GLY A 70 16.40 10.27 1.33
C GLY A 70 15.34 11.36 1.17
N ASN A 71 14.07 11.01 1.40
CA ASN A 71 12.98 11.99 1.31
C ASN A 71 13.05 13.03 2.43
N PHE A 72 13.43 12.66 3.65
CA PHE A 72 13.65 13.62 4.73
C PHE A 72 14.73 14.66 4.37
N VAL A 73 15.88 14.22 3.86
CA VAL A 73 16.97 15.11 3.44
C VAL A 73 16.51 16.04 2.32
N PHE A 74 15.75 15.53 1.34
CA PHE A 74 15.21 16.35 0.26
C PHE A 74 14.21 17.41 0.79
N ILE A 75 13.28 17.04 1.65
CA ILE A 75 12.30 17.95 2.26
C ILE A 75 13.03 19.02 3.09
N ALA A 76 14.02 18.62 3.90
CA ALA A 76 14.83 19.53 4.73
C ALA A 76 15.64 20.51 3.85
N ALA A 77 16.26 20.03 2.76
CA ALA A 77 16.96 20.87 1.82
C ALA A 77 16.04 21.91 1.14
N LEU A 78 14.84 21.50 0.73
CA LEU A 78 13.85 22.38 0.15
C LEU A 78 13.33 23.43 1.15
N ALA A 79 13.17 23.03 2.42
CA ALA A 79 12.80 23.94 3.49
C ALA A 79 13.91 24.96 3.78
N ARG A 80 15.19 24.54 3.72
CA ARG A 80 16.36 25.39 4.05
C ARG A 80 16.79 26.30 2.92
N TYR A 81 16.75 25.84 1.66
CA TYR A 81 17.30 26.57 0.52
C TYR A 81 16.21 27.09 -0.42
N LYS A 82 15.91 28.40 -0.34
CA LYS A 82 14.87 29.06 -1.17
C LYS A 82 15.11 28.91 -2.68
N LYS A 83 16.37 28.81 -3.11
CA LYS A 83 16.74 28.63 -4.54
C LYS A 83 16.22 27.31 -5.13
N LEU A 84 15.99 26.29 -4.29
CA LEU A 84 15.46 25.00 -4.73
C LEU A 84 13.93 25.00 -4.90
N ARG A 85 13.24 26.04 -4.45
CA ARG A 85 11.78 26.15 -4.47
C ARG A 85 11.28 26.56 -5.84
N ASN A 86 11.33 25.67 -6.81
CA ASN A 86 10.66 25.81 -8.09
C ASN A 86 9.42 24.90 -8.16
N LEU A 87 8.58 25.08 -9.16
CA LEU A 87 7.33 24.35 -9.32
C LEU A 87 7.54 22.84 -9.38
N THR A 88 8.53 22.39 -10.13
CA THR A 88 8.85 20.97 -10.26
C THR A 88 9.28 20.38 -8.91
N ASN A 89 10.14 21.10 -8.17
CA ASN A 89 10.58 20.63 -6.86
C ASN A 89 9.42 20.62 -5.84
N LEU A 90 8.38 21.44 -6.03
CA LEU A 90 7.17 21.37 -5.23
C LEU A 90 6.40 20.06 -5.49
N LEU A 91 6.27 19.63 -6.74
CA LEU A 91 5.66 18.35 -7.09
C LEU A 91 6.48 17.16 -6.56
N ILE A 92 7.82 17.24 -6.67
CA ILE A 92 8.72 16.22 -6.12
C ILE A 92 8.64 16.20 -4.57
N ALA A 93 8.49 17.35 -3.92
CA ALA A 93 8.31 17.44 -2.48
C ALA A 93 7.00 16.79 -2.02
N ASN A 94 5.93 16.91 -2.81
CA ASN A 94 4.67 16.22 -2.56
C ASN A 94 4.87 14.69 -2.55
N LEU A 95 5.56 14.16 -3.54
CA LEU A 95 5.96 12.75 -3.60
C LEU A 95 6.82 12.37 -2.39
N ALA A 96 7.83 13.17 -2.08
CA ALA A 96 8.74 12.91 -0.97
C ALA A 96 8.03 12.88 0.40
N VAL A 97 7.01 13.72 0.61
CA VAL A 97 6.19 13.70 1.85
C VAL A 97 5.39 12.41 1.95
N SER A 98 4.76 11.96 0.86
CA SER A 98 4.00 10.71 0.82
C SER A 98 4.89 9.52 1.15
N ASP A 99 6.04 9.39 0.48
CA ASP A 99 6.98 8.28 0.67
C ASP A 99 7.63 8.29 2.07
N PHE A 100 7.92 9.48 2.60
CA PHE A 100 8.43 9.63 3.96
C PHE A 100 7.42 9.15 5.01
N LEU A 101 6.14 9.48 4.85
CA LEU A 101 5.08 9.03 5.76
C LEU A 101 4.97 7.50 5.80
N VAL A 102 5.03 6.82 4.65
CA VAL A 102 5.04 5.35 4.60
C VAL A 102 6.27 4.79 5.32
N ALA A 103 7.44 5.35 5.04
CA ALA A 103 8.69 4.85 5.61
C ALA A 103 8.74 4.94 7.14
N ILE A 104 8.19 6.01 7.74
CA ILE A 104 8.26 6.22 9.19
C ILE A 104 7.06 5.68 9.96
N VAL A 105 5.89 5.54 9.31
CA VAL A 105 4.67 5.08 9.98
C VAL A 105 4.36 3.64 9.59
N CYS A 106 4.26 3.31 8.30
CA CYS A 106 3.80 1.98 7.87
C CYS A 106 4.90 0.91 7.98
N CYS A 107 6.10 1.19 7.47
CA CYS A 107 7.16 0.19 7.41
C CYS A 107 7.60 -0.40 8.76
N PRO A 108 7.66 0.35 9.89
CA PRO A 108 7.97 -0.26 11.18
C PRO A 108 6.94 -1.31 11.62
N PHE A 109 5.64 -1.06 11.41
CA PHE A 109 4.59 -2.03 11.73
C PHE A 109 4.60 -3.23 10.77
N GLU A 110 4.90 -3.01 9.50
CA GLU A 110 5.08 -4.11 8.53
C GLU A 110 6.31 -4.95 8.85
N MET A 111 7.40 -4.32 9.29
CA MET A 111 8.60 -5.04 9.75
C MET A 111 8.28 -5.91 10.97
N ASP A 112 7.54 -5.38 11.96
CA ASP A 112 7.10 -6.14 13.12
C ASP A 112 6.20 -7.31 12.69
N TYR A 113 5.21 -7.06 11.87
CA TYR A 113 4.26 -8.06 11.38
C TYR A 113 4.90 -9.20 10.58
N TYR A 114 5.70 -8.87 9.55
CA TYR A 114 6.27 -9.89 8.64
C TYR A 114 7.52 -10.56 9.19
N VAL A 115 8.39 -9.79 9.87
CA VAL A 115 9.74 -10.26 10.24
C VAL A 115 9.80 -10.69 11.69
N VAL A 116 9.31 -9.88 12.62
CA VAL A 116 9.42 -10.17 14.07
C VAL A 116 8.37 -11.21 14.48
N ARG A 117 7.10 -10.92 14.24
CA ARG A 117 5.95 -11.73 14.71
C ARG A 117 5.50 -12.80 13.73
N GLN A 118 6.16 -12.94 12.58
CA GLN A 118 5.92 -14.01 11.60
C GLN A 118 4.44 -14.14 11.20
N LEU A 119 3.88 -13.04 10.67
CA LEU A 119 2.48 -12.91 10.24
C LEU A 119 1.46 -12.93 11.39
N SER A 120 1.81 -12.43 12.59
CA SER A 120 0.87 -12.18 13.66
C SER A 120 0.77 -10.69 13.96
N TRP A 121 -0.43 -10.14 13.90
CA TRP A 121 -0.71 -8.74 14.23
C TRP A 121 -1.20 -8.63 15.68
N GLU A 122 -0.54 -7.82 16.49
CA GLU A 122 -0.87 -7.69 17.92
C GLU A 122 -1.15 -6.24 18.33
N HIS A 123 -1.26 -5.33 17.34
CA HIS A 123 -1.39 -3.90 17.61
C HIS A 123 -2.85 -3.40 17.63
N GLY A 124 -3.81 -4.29 17.47
CA GLY A 124 -5.24 -3.98 17.51
C GLY A 124 -5.79 -3.44 16.20
N HIS A 125 -7.11 -3.55 16.06
CA HIS A 125 -7.86 -3.25 14.83
C HIS A 125 -7.63 -1.82 14.31
N VAL A 126 -7.59 -0.82 15.19
CA VAL A 126 -7.45 0.59 14.78
C VAL A 126 -6.12 0.83 14.07
N LEU A 127 -5.01 0.29 14.60
CA LEU A 127 -3.70 0.41 13.93
C LEU A 127 -3.63 -0.44 12.67
N CYS A 128 -4.24 -1.63 12.65
CA CYS A 128 -4.37 -2.44 11.45
C CYS A 128 -5.03 -1.65 10.31
N ALA A 129 -6.21 -1.09 10.54
CA ALA A 129 -6.94 -0.30 9.56
C ALA A 129 -6.17 0.98 9.16
N SER A 130 -5.58 1.68 10.13
CA SER A 130 -4.86 2.94 9.89
C SER A 130 -3.60 2.75 9.05
N VAL A 131 -2.80 1.73 9.34
CA VAL A 131 -1.57 1.42 8.58
C VAL A 131 -1.92 1.01 7.14
N ASN A 132 -2.90 0.13 6.95
CA ASN A 132 -3.36 -0.26 5.62
C ASN A 132 -3.93 0.92 4.83
N TYR A 133 -4.73 1.77 5.49
CA TYR A 133 -5.29 2.97 4.88
C TYR A 133 -4.21 3.96 4.45
N LEU A 134 -3.29 4.31 5.35
CA LEU A 134 -2.22 5.27 5.07
C LEU A 134 -1.32 4.77 3.94
N ARG A 135 -0.98 3.48 3.93
CA ARG A 135 -0.23 2.86 2.83
C ARG A 135 -0.95 3.00 1.49
N THR A 136 -2.26 2.73 1.47
CA THR A 136 -3.08 2.83 0.25
C THR A 136 -3.19 4.28 -0.24
N VAL A 137 -3.47 5.23 0.66
CA VAL A 137 -3.49 6.67 0.32
C VAL A 137 -2.16 7.13 -0.25
N SER A 138 -1.05 6.78 0.42
CA SER A 138 0.30 7.15 -0.05
C SER A 138 0.62 6.57 -1.42
N LEU A 139 0.24 5.32 -1.70
CA LEU A 139 0.42 4.71 -3.01
C LEU A 139 -0.27 5.55 -4.10
N TYR A 140 -1.52 5.93 -3.89
CA TYR A 140 -2.28 6.73 -4.86
C TYR A 140 -1.70 8.15 -5.01
N VAL A 141 -1.34 8.80 -3.90
CA VAL A 141 -0.69 10.11 -3.94
C VAL A 141 0.63 10.06 -4.71
N SER A 142 1.47 9.05 -4.46
CA SER A 142 2.77 8.90 -5.13
C SER A 142 2.60 8.63 -6.63
N THR A 143 1.67 7.75 -7.02
CA THR A 143 1.38 7.48 -8.44
C THR A 143 0.91 8.74 -9.18
N ASN A 144 -0.06 9.46 -8.60
CA ASN A 144 -0.59 10.68 -9.19
C ASN A 144 0.42 11.85 -9.18
N ALA A 145 1.33 11.90 -8.20
CA ALA A 145 2.43 12.86 -8.19
C ALA A 145 3.42 12.59 -9.33
N LEU A 146 3.79 11.31 -9.57
CA LEU A 146 4.63 10.92 -10.70
C LEU A 146 3.99 11.27 -12.04
N LEU A 147 2.69 11.04 -12.19
CA LEU A 147 1.93 11.44 -13.37
C LEU A 147 1.96 12.95 -13.58
N ALA A 148 1.74 13.74 -12.53
CA ALA A 148 1.79 15.20 -12.60
C ALA A 148 3.18 15.71 -13.02
N ILE A 149 4.25 15.10 -12.48
CA ILE A 149 5.64 15.40 -12.86
C ILE A 149 5.89 15.07 -14.34
N ALA A 150 5.43 13.92 -14.82
CA ALA A 150 5.60 13.52 -16.22
C ALA A 150 4.89 14.48 -17.19
N ILE A 151 3.67 14.91 -16.85
CA ILE A 151 2.90 15.90 -17.63
C ILE A 151 3.60 17.27 -17.60
N ASP A 152 4.09 17.74 -16.43
CA ASP A 152 4.83 18.99 -16.31
C ASP A 152 6.08 18.98 -17.21
N ARG A 153 6.83 17.88 -17.21
CA ARG A 153 8.01 17.71 -18.09
C ARG A 153 7.63 17.67 -19.56
N TYR A 154 6.60 16.95 -19.94
CA TYR A 154 6.09 16.90 -21.29
C TYR A 154 5.72 18.30 -21.81
N LEU A 155 4.95 19.06 -21.05
CA LEU A 155 4.55 20.43 -21.44
C LEU A 155 5.76 21.36 -21.56
N ALA A 156 6.74 21.25 -20.67
CA ALA A 156 7.92 22.09 -20.67
C ALA A 156 8.85 21.85 -21.88
N ILE A 157 8.93 20.60 -22.36
CA ILE A 157 9.88 20.20 -23.43
C ILE A 157 9.22 20.23 -24.80
N VAL A 158 8.01 19.65 -24.92
CA VAL A 158 7.32 19.53 -26.21
C VAL A 158 6.58 20.82 -26.60
N HIS A 159 6.11 21.57 -25.59
CA HIS A 159 5.36 22.81 -25.82
C HIS A 159 5.98 24.03 -25.09
N PRO A 160 7.20 24.46 -25.43
CA PRO A 160 7.94 25.50 -24.70
C PRO A 160 7.26 26.87 -24.72
N LEU A 161 6.39 27.12 -25.71
CA LEU A 161 5.66 28.40 -25.86
C LEU A 161 4.37 28.47 -25.04
N LYS A 162 3.90 27.33 -24.46
CA LYS A 162 2.74 27.36 -23.58
C LYS A 162 3.11 27.94 -22.23
N PRO A 163 2.22 28.74 -21.61
CA PRO A 163 2.45 29.27 -20.28
C PRO A 163 2.61 28.10 -19.30
N ARG A 164 3.66 28.17 -18.47
CA ARG A 164 3.89 27.17 -17.41
C ARG A 164 2.84 27.29 -16.33
N MET A 165 2.55 26.17 -15.69
CA MET A 165 1.69 26.11 -14.53
C MET A 165 2.19 27.09 -13.45
N ASN A 166 1.28 27.83 -12.85
CA ASN A 166 1.62 28.73 -11.74
C ASN A 166 1.58 27.98 -10.39
N TYR A 167 2.10 28.60 -9.32
CA TYR A 167 2.13 27.99 -8.00
C TYR A 167 0.73 27.72 -7.44
N GLN A 168 -0.25 28.57 -7.74
CA GLN A 168 -1.63 28.38 -7.28
C GLN A 168 -2.25 27.15 -7.92
N THR A 169 -2.09 26.97 -9.23
CA THR A 169 -2.58 25.78 -9.95
C THR A 169 -1.90 24.50 -9.46
N ALA A 170 -0.58 24.54 -9.21
CA ALA A 170 0.14 23.40 -8.67
C ALA A 170 -0.31 23.03 -7.26
N SER A 171 -0.49 24.01 -6.38
CA SER A 171 -0.99 23.77 -5.02
C SER A 171 -2.42 23.21 -5.03
N PHE A 172 -3.28 23.74 -5.91
CA PHE A 172 -4.62 23.21 -6.10
C PHE A 172 -4.60 21.75 -6.61
N LEU A 173 -3.75 21.45 -7.58
CA LEU A 173 -3.58 20.10 -8.09
C LEU A 173 -3.10 19.12 -7.02
N ILE A 174 -2.12 19.52 -6.20
CA ILE A 174 -1.64 18.72 -5.08
C ILE A 174 -2.77 18.46 -4.08
N ALA A 175 -3.50 19.49 -3.68
CA ALA A 175 -4.64 19.34 -2.76
C ALA A 175 -5.71 18.40 -3.34
N LEU A 176 -6.01 18.52 -4.63
CA LEU A 176 -6.96 17.65 -5.31
C LEU A 176 -6.50 16.20 -5.32
N VAL A 177 -5.22 15.94 -5.62
CA VAL A 177 -4.63 14.58 -5.60
C VAL A 177 -4.78 13.96 -4.20
N TRP A 178 -4.42 14.68 -3.13
CA TRP A 178 -4.59 14.19 -1.77
C TRP A 178 -6.06 13.88 -1.44
N MET A 179 -6.96 14.82 -1.75
CA MET A 179 -8.39 14.65 -1.48
C MET A 179 -8.95 13.42 -2.21
N VAL A 180 -8.67 13.27 -3.50
CA VAL A 180 -9.15 12.13 -4.30
C VAL A 180 -8.55 10.81 -3.79
N SER A 181 -7.24 10.77 -3.49
CA SER A 181 -6.58 9.58 -2.96
C SER A 181 -7.16 9.13 -1.62
N ILE A 182 -7.43 10.09 -0.71
CA ILE A 182 -8.08 9.86 0.58
C ILE A 182 -9.46 9.23 0.39
N LEU A 183 -10.28 9.80 -0.51
CA LEU A 183 -11.65 9.33 -0.75
C LEU A 183 -11.70 7.94 -1.40
N ILE A 184 -10.86 7.69 -2.41
CA ILE A 184 -10.80 6.39 -3.10
C ILE A 184 -10.27 5.29 -2.16
N ALA A 185 -9.41 5.62 -1.21
CA ALA A 185 -8.87 4.66 -0.25
C ALA A 185 -9.83 4.30 0.91
N ILE A 186 -10.96 5.00 1.09
CA ILE A 186 -11.92 4.73 2.20
C ILE A 186 -12.34 3.25 2.26
N PRO A 187 -12.72 2.57 1.16
CA PRO A 187 -13.09 1.17 1.22
C PRO A 187 -11.97 0.26 1.74
N SER A 188 -10.70 0.61 1.46
CA SER A 188 -9.55 -0.12 2.02
C SER A 188 -9.54 -0.09 3.55
N ALA A 189 -9.82 1.05 4.17
CA ALA A 189 -9.92 1.13 5.63
C ALA A 189 -11.15 0.38 6.17
N TYR A 190 -12.30 0.54 5.52
CA TYR A 190 -13.57 -0.02 5.98
C TYR A 190 -13.57 -1.56 5.99
N PHE A 191 -12.97 -2.19 4.97
CA PHE A 191 -12.90 -3.65 4.84
C PHE A 191 -11.61 -4.24 5.45
N THR A 192 -10.73 -3.43 6.05
CA THR A 192 -9.58 -3.95 6.80
C THR A 192 -10.04 -4.42 8.17
N THR A 193 -9.77 -5.68 8.47
CA THR A 193 -10.13 -6.31 9.75
C THR A 193 -9.03 -7.24 10.25
N GLU A 194 -9.12 -7.58 11.52
CA GLU A 194 -8.31 -8.61 12.17
C GLU A 194 -9.09 -9.92 12.21
N THR A 195 -8.45 -11.00 11.81
CA THR A 195 -9.05 -12.35 11.84
C THR A 195 -8.03 -13.35 12.38
N ILE A 196 -8.48 -14.25 13.22
CA ILE A 196 -7.66 -15.39 13.70
C ILE A 196 -7.55 -16.37 12.53
N LEU A 197 -6.34 -16.53 11.98
CA LEU A 197 -6.10 -17.40 10.82
C LEU A 197 -5.84 -18.85 11.21
N VAL A 198 -5.03 -19.07 12.25
CA VAL A 198 -4.60 -20.41 12.61
C VAL A 198 -4.29 -20.48 14.11
N ILE A 199 -4.66 -21.58 14.75
CA ILE A 199 -4.20 -21.92 16.09
C ILE A 199 -3.10 -22.96 15.95
N VAL A 200 -1.82 -22.55 16.05
CA VAL A 200 -0.67 -23.45 15.99
C VAL A 200 -0.09 -23.58 17.38
N LYS A 201 -0.02 -24.81 17.92
CA LYS A 201 0.54 -25.11 19.25
C LYS A 201 -0.04 -24.21 20.36
N ASN A 202 -1.35 -24.00 20.39
CA ASN A 202 -2.04 -23.10 21.33
C ASN A 202 -1.68 -21.61 21.21
N GLN A 203 -1.09 -21.18 20.10
CA GLN A 203 -0.88 -19.76 19.80
C GLN A 203 -1.80 -19.34 18.64
N GLU A 204 -2.58 -18.30 18.88
CA GLU A 204 -3.44 -17.70 17.87
C GLU A 204 -2.59 -16.76 17.00
N LYS A 205 -2.62 -16.93 15.68
CA LYS A 205 -2.05 -15.97 14.75
C LYS A 205 -3.15 -15.08 14.21
N ILE A 206 -3.00 -13.78 14.44
CA ILE A 206 -3.96 -12.76 14.05
C ILE A 206 -3.52 -12.16 12.72
N PHE A 207 -4.32 -12.35 11.68
CA PHE A 207 -4.12 -11.72 10.38
C PHE A 207 -4.70 -10.31 10.38
N CYS A 208 -3.96 -9.35 9.84
CA CYS A 208 -4.42 -7.99 9.57
C CYS A 208 -4.45 -7.75 8.05
N GLY A 209 -5.62 -7.54 7.49
CA GLY A 209 -5.76 -7.30 6.06
C GLY A 209 -7.19 -6.99 5.63
N GLN A 210 -7.38 -6.80 4.33
CA GLN A 210 -8.69 -6.51 3.76
C GLN A 210 -9.45 -7.83 3.53
N ILE A 211 -10.60 -7.97 4.17
CA ILE A 211 -11.53 -9.09 4.00
C ILE A 211 -12.85 -8.54 3.49
N TRP A 212 -13.22 -8.93 2.27
CA TRP A 212 -14.46 -8.50 1.63
C TRP A 212 -15.53 -9.58 1.76
N PRO A 213 -16.75 -9.26 2.19
CA PRO A 213 -17.84 -10.22 2.31
C PRO A 213 -18.19 -10.89 0.97
N VAL A 214 -18.62 -12.17 1.00
CA VAL A 214 -18.93 -12.97 -0.23
C VAL A 214 -20.02 -12.37 -1.06
N ASP A 215 -21.06 -11.92 -0.41
CA ASP A 215 -22.22 -11.28 -1.01
C ASP A 215 -21.87 -9.95 -1.70
N GLN A 216 -20.69 -9.39 -1.42
CA GLN A 216 -20.17 -8.17 -2.03
C GLN A 216 -19.06 -8.41 -3.06
N GLN A 217 -18.89 -9.63 -3.55
CA GLN A 217 -17.84 -9.95 -4.53
C GLN A 217 -17.91 -9.10 -5.81
N LEU A 218 -19.11 -8.79 -6.29
CA LEU A 218 -19.27 -7.94 -7.47
C LEU A 218 -18.80 -6.51 -7.19
N TYR A 219 -19.12 -5.98 -6.02
CA TYR A 219 -18.66 -4.67 -5.57
C TYR A 219 -17.13 -4.63 -5.44
N TYR A 220 -16.53 -5.65 -4.82
CA TYR A 220 -15.07 -5.79 -4.73
C TYR A 220 -14.40 -5.81 -6.11
N LYS A 221 -14.88 -6.67 -7.03
CA LYS A 221 -14.32 -6.76 -8.38
C LYS A 221 -14.45 -5.44 -9.14
N SER A 222 -15.61 -4.78 -9.07
CA SER A 222 -15.84 -3.49 -9.72
C SER A 222 -14.96 -2.39 -9.13
N TYR A 223 -14.84 -2.30 -7.81
CA TYR A 223 -13.96 -1.37 -7.13
C TYR A 223 -12.50 -1.61 -7.50
N PHE A 224 -12.04 -2.88 -7.44
CA PHE A 224 -10.67 -3.23 -7.79
C PHE A 224 -10.34 -2.88 -9.24
N LEU A 225 -11.21 -3.23 -10.20
CA LEU A 225 -11.01 -2.90 -11.61
C LEU A 225 -11.02 -1.39 -11.87
N PHE A 226 -11.90 -0.65 -11.22
CA PHE A 226 -11.95 0.81 -11.30
C PHE A 226 -10.65 1.43 -10.78
N VAL A 227 -10.22 1.05 -9.58
CA VAL A 227 -8.99 1.57 -8.97
C VAL A 227 -7.76 1.13 -9.77
N PHE A 228 -7.69 -0.12 -10.22
CA PHE A 228 -6.61 -0.60 -11.07
C PHE A 228 -6.52 0.19 -12.39
N GLY A 229 -7.64 0.47 -13.02
CA GLY A 229 -7.70 1.30 -14.24
C GLY A 229 -7.24 2.74 -13.99
N LEU A 230 -7.72 3.35 -12.90
CA LEU A 230 -7.48 4.76 -12.59
C LEU A 230 -6.07 5.00 -12.04
N GLU A 231 -5.59 4.14 -11.14
CA GLU A 231 -4.35 4.37 -10.37
C GLU A 231 -3.13 3.60 -10.92
N PHE A 232 -3.34 2.65 -11.81
CA PHE A 232 -2.25 1.90 -12.43
C PHE A 232 -2.24 2.04 -13.95
N VAL A 233 -3.29 1.59 -14.65
CA VAL A 233 -3.29 1.56 -16.12
C VAL A 233 -3.24 2.98 -16.71
N GLY A 234 -4.08 3.88 -16.23
CA GLY A 234 -4.14 5.27 -16.69
C GLY A 234 -2.80 6.01 -16.53
N PRO A 235 -2.23 6.08 -15.33
CA PRO A 235 -0.91 6.68 -15.10
C PRO A 235 0.20 6.06 -15.92
N VAL A 236 0.31 4.72 -15.99
CA VAL A 236 1.36 4.03 -16.74
C VAL A 236 1.28 4.36 -18.23
N VAL A 237 0.09 4.28 -18.83
CA VAL A 237 -0.10 4.63 -20.25
C VAL A 237 0.25 6.10 -20.51
N THR A 238 -0.27 7.00 -19.68
CA THR A 238 -0.02 8.44 -19.84
C THR A 238 1.45 8.79 -19.67
N MET A 239 2.13 8.27 -18.65
CA MET A 239 3.57 8.48 -18.45
C MET A 239 4.38 7.93 -19.62
N THR A 240 4.05 6.73 -20.11
CA THR A 240 4.72 6.12 -21.27
C THR A 240 4.60 7.00 -22.51
N LEU A 241 3.42 7.53 -22.79
CA LEU A 241 3.19 8.44 -23.91
C LEU A 241 3.96 9.76 -23.74
N CYS A 242 3.95 10.34 -22.53
CA CYS A 242 4.69 11.57 -22.24
C CYS A 242 6.20 11.37 -22.47
N TYR A 243 6.80 10.33 -21.90
CA TYR A 243 8.23 10.08 -22.03
C TYR A 243 8.63 9.66 -23.45
N ALA A 244 7.80 8.90 -24.17
CA ALA A 244 8.03 8.58 -25.57
C ALA A 244 8.08 9.85 -26.44
N ARG A 245 7.16 10.79 -26.23
CA ARG A 245 7.14 12.07 -26.94
C ARG A 245 8.32 12.97 -26.56
N ILE A 246 8.67 13.05 -25.30
CA ILE A 246 9.86 13.76 -24.81
C ILE A 246 11.12 13.22 -25.50
N SER A 247 11.29 11.90 -25.54
CA SER A 247 12.43 11.24 -26.18
C SER A 247 12.52 11.55 -27.66
N GLN A 248 11.40 11.50 -28.39
CA GLN A 248 11.34 11.88 -29.81
C GLN A 248 11.77 13.32 -30.03
N GLU A 249 11.21 14.27 -29.24
CA GLU A 249 11.57 15.69 -29.39
C GLU A 249 13.06 15.97 -29.11
N LEU A 250 13.64 15.32 -28.12
CA LEU A 250 15.06 15.46 -27.82
C LEU A 250 15.93 14.86 -28.91
N TRP A 251 15.54 13.71 -29.49
CA TRP A 251 16.28 13.08 -30.58
C TRP A 251 16.25 13.88 -31.85
N PHE A 252 15.13 14.51 -32.22
CA PHE A 252 15.03 15.32 -33.45
C PHE A 252 15.65 16.71 -33.33
N LYS A 253 15.94 17.17 -32.11
CA LYS A 253 16.57 18.49 -31.85
C LYS A 253 18.06 18.39 -31.49
N ALA A 254 18.59 17.18 -31.30
CA ALA A 254 20.02 16.92 -31.10
C ALA A 254 20.75 16.76 -32.43
#